data_bf8e77cb0799a34d5c2c55f2060b3189
#
_entry.id   bf8e77cb0799a34d5c2c55f2060b3189
#
_cell.length_a   1.000
_cell.length_b   1.000
_cell.length_c   1.000
_cell.angle_alpha   90.00
_cell.angle_beta   90.00
_cell.angle_gamma   90.00
#
_symmetry.space_group_name_H-M   'P 1'
#
loop_
_entity.id
_entity.type
_entity.pdbx_description
1 polymer ?
#
loop_
_entity_poly.entity_id
_entity_poly.type
_entity_poly.pdbx_seq_one_letter_code
_entity_poly.pdbx_strand_id
1 'polypeptide(L)'
;MELNFYTLSVIYLVYSFLGWVGETVVATAKGRRFTNRGVASGPFCFVYGTAGVLLAVGLADLRNDWFALFAGSFLIATVVEWITAKLLERVHHRRWWDYSDKKFNLDGYVCLQYSALWGVLGAVAVRWGNDLLLRFCAWLPPLLLHIAVWVSMTVAVLDQIGAVVVVGQYAARHPRLEQLGQELGKGTDRLQQKIAARVERRIQRAYPAAARPEPTTSAEKAMSVSDLVWLFVVGAFLGDVVETLFCRITAGVWMSRSSLVWGPFSVVWGLALVLAAVLLRGSEHQSESRIFWFGVILGGAYEYVCSAVTELLFGTVFWDYSGFKFNLGGRINLLYCFFWGIAAVTWMRYGYPLVAKCMGKLKSRIRPWMTAALAVFMAVNMLVSALALARYDARTSGVEAANPVDVVLDAHFYNARMERIYPNAKKVSS
;
A
#
# COMPACT_ATOMS: atom_id res chain seq x y z
N MET A 1 23.18 -0.63 -10.93
CA MET A 1 22.73 -2.00 -10.68
C MET A 1 21.21 -1.97 -10.60
N GLU A 2 20.53 -2.78 -11.37
CA GLU A 2 19.08 -2.71 -11.54
C GLU A 2 18.35 -3.23 -10.31
N LEU A 3 17.29 -2.51 -9.89
CA LEU A 3 16.35 -2.96 -8.90
C LEU A 3 15.47 -4.07 -9.54
N ASN A 4 15.65 -5.29 -9.09
CA ASN A 4 14.85 -6.45 -9.51
C ASN A 4 14.17 -7.10 -8.32
N PHE A 5 13.32 -8.11 -8.57
CA PHE A 5 12.59 -8.82 -7.52
C PHE A 5 13.49 -9.32 -6.39
N TYR A 6 14.64 -9.90 -6.69
CA TYR A 6 15.55 -10.45 -5.67
C TYR A 6 16.21 -9.37 -4.83
N THR A 7 16.70 -8.31 -5.46
CA THR A 7 17.33 -7.17 -4.76
C THR A 7 16.31 -6.42 -3.88
N LEU A 8 15.08 -6.21 -4.37
CA LEU A 8 14.00 -5.62 -3.58
C LEU A 8 13.58 -6.51 -2.42
N SER A 9 13.54 -7.83 -2.61
CA SER A 9 13.27 -8.79 -1.54
C SER A 9 14.35 -8.76 -0.46
N VAL A 10 15.62 -8.64 -0.84
CA VAL A 10 16.72 -8.48 0.13
C VAL A 10 16.58 -7.15 0.89
N ILE A 11 16.31 -6.05 0.20
CA ILE A 11 16.05 -4.75 0.84
C ILE A 11 14.90 -4.88 1.86
N TYR A 12 13.79 -5.50 1.47
CA TYR A 12 12.65 -5.74 2.33
C TYR A 12 13.01 -6.54 3.58
N LEU A 13 13.68 -7.69 3.41
CA LEU A 13 14.05 -8.58 4.51
C LEU A 13 15.07 -7.93 5.46
N VAL A 14 16.11 -7.30 4.91
CA VAL A 14 17.16 -6.66 5.72
C VAL A 14 16.62 -5.47 6.50
N TYR A 15 15.85 -4.58 5.89
CA TYR A 15 15.27 -3.46 6.63
C TYR A 15 14.19 -3.92 7.61
N SER A 16 13.42 -4.96 7.31
CA SER A 16 12.52 -5.59 8.28
C SER A 16 13.26 -6.11 9.51
N PHE A 17 14.40 -6.75 9.30
CA PHE A 17 15.26 -7.25 10.38
C PHE A 17 15.90 -6.13 11.18
N LEU A 18 16.52 -5.15 10.50
CA LEU A 18 17.15 -3.99 11.15
C LEU A 18 16.12 -3.16 11.95
N GLY A 19 14.93 -2.97 11.42
CA GLY A 19 13.83 -2.31 12.13
C GLY A 19 13.43 -3.08 13.39
N TRP A 20 13.33 -4.41 13.31
CA TRP A 20 13.09 -5.25 14.48
C TRP A 20 14.23 -5.15 15.52
N VAL A 21 15.48 -5.16 15.08
CA VAL A 21 16.64 -4.98 15.98
C VAL A 21 16.55 -3.64 16.69
N GLY A 22 16.38 -2.55 15.95
CA GLY A 22 16.28 -1.19 16.51
C GLY A 22 15.16 -1.05 17.54
N GLU A 23 13.96 -1.48 17.20
CA GLU A 23 12.79 -1.48 18.11
C GLU A 23 13.03 -2.33 19.36
N THR A 24 13.59 -3.52 19.18
CA THR A 24 13.85 -4.47 20.28
C THR A 24 14.95 -3.93 21.20
N VAL A 25 16.01 -3.33 20.66
CA VAL A 25 17.07 -2.69 21.45
C VAL A 25 16.52 -1.53 22.28
N VAL A 26 15.77 -0.62 21.64
CA VAL A 26 15.18 0.53 22.34
C VAL A 26 14.19 0.08 23.43
N ALA A 27 13.33 -0.88 23.13
CA ALA A 27 12.37 -1.40 24.10
C ALA A 27 13.05 -2.14 25.28
N THR A 28 14.07 -2.93 24.96
CA THR A 28 14.87 -3.66 25.97
C THR A 28 15.62 -2.71 26.89
N ALA A 29 16.24 -1.66 26.32
CA ALA A 29 16.97 -0.65 27.08
C ALA A 29 16.02 0.12 28.04
N LYS A 30 14.84 0.53 27.57
CA LYS A 30 13.84 1.21 28.38
C LYS A 30 13.23 0.31 29.45
N GLY A 31 12.95 -0.95 29.10
CA GLY A 31 12.27 -1.91 29.98
C GLY A 31 13.21 -2.71 30.87
N ARG A 32 14.54 -2.61 30.73
CA ARG A 32 15.59 -3.39 31.40
C ARG A 32 15.40 -4.93 31.30
N ARG A 33 14.62 -5.38 30.33
CA ARG A 33 14.36 -6.82 30.04
C ARG A 33 14.18 -7.00 28.53
N PHE A 34 14.62 -8.12 28.01
CA PHE A 34 14.44 -8.45 26.59
C PHE A 34 12.96 -8.37 26.17
N THR A 35 12.66 -7.47 25.22
CA THR A 35 11.32 -7.22 24.71
C THR A 35 11.32 -7.33 23.20
N ASN A 36 10.81 -8.47 22.67
CA ASN A 36 10.64 -8.66 21.24
C ASN A 36 9.51 -7.76 20.72
N ARG A 37 9.85 -6.80 19.87
CA ARG A 37 8.92 -5.81 19.27
C ARG A 37 8.35 -6.25 17.93
N GLY A 38 8.63 -7.46 17.45
CA GLY A 38 7.97 -8.00 16.26
C GLY A 38 6.47 -8.21 16.47
N VAL A 39 5.63 -7.80 15.53
CA VAL A 39 4.20 -8.15 15.49
C VAL A 39 4.06 -9.66 15.33
N ALA A 40 4.81 -10.23 14.41
CA ALA A 40 4.97 -11.66 14.20
C ALA A 40 5.95 -12.28 15.22
N SER A 41 6.10 -13.61 15.21
CA SER A 41 6.98 -14.31 16.15
C SER A 41 8.45 -14.19 15.79
N GLY A 42 8.75 -14.03 14.49
CA GLY A 42 10.09 -13.88 13.94
C GLY A 42 10.72 -12.50 14.15
N PRO A 43 12.00 -12.38 13.81
CA PRO A 43 12.76 -11.15 13.97
C PRO A 43 12.52 -10.18 12.79
N PHE A 44 11.26 -9.90 12.45
CA PHE A 44 10.91 -9.04 11.33
C PHE A 44 9.89 -7.97 11.74
N CYS A 45 10.14 -6.75 11.31
CA CYS A 45 9.21 -5.62 11.40
C CYS A 45 8.87 -5.13 9.98
N PHE A 46 7.79 -5.65 9.42
CA PHE A 46 7.43 -5.48 8.00
C PHE A 46 7.19 -4.03 7.58
N VAL A 47 6.81 -3.15 8.52
CA VAL A 47 6.66 -1.71 8.25
C VAL A 47 7.94 -1.12 7.72
N TYR A 48 9.08 -1.48 8.33
CA TYR A 48 10.41 -1.00 7.91
C TYR A 48 10.83 -1.59 6.56
N GLY A 49 10.54 -2.87 6.32
CA GLY A 49 10.79 -3.49 5.00
C GLY A 49 9.97 -2.83 3.90
N THR A 50 8.68 -2.62 4.14
CA THR A 50 7.80 -1.94 3.19
C THR A 50 8.27 -0.50 2.92
N ALA A 51 8.57 0.27 3.96
CA ALA A 51 9.13 1.60 3.81
C ALA A 51 10.46 1.56 3.04
N GLY A 52 11.37 0.63 3.37
CA GLY A 52 12.66 0.46 2.69
C GLY A 52 12.53 0.22 1.19
N VAL A 53 11.61 -0.66 0.76
CA VAL A 53 11.33 -0.90 -0.67
C VAL A 53 10.74 0.33 -1.34
N LEU A 54 9.74 0.98 -0.72
CA LEU A 54 9.13 2.18 -1.28
C LEU A 54 10.14 3.33 -1.42
N LEU A 55 11.05 3.49 -0.45
CA LEU A 55 12.13 4.47 -0.51
C LEU A 55 13.15 4.10 -1.61
N ALA A 56 13.53 2.82 -1.73
CA ALA A 56 14.51 2.37 -2.72
C ALA A 56 14.00 2.59 -4.15
N VAL A 57 12.71 2.32 -4.39
CA VAL A 57 12.07 2.51 -5.70
C VAL A 57 11.75 3.99 -5.93
N GLY A 58 11.10 4.62 -4.95
CA GLY A 58 10.56 5.96 -5.12
C GLY A 58 11.62 7.06 -5.17
N LEU A 59 12.73 6.93 -4.44
CA LEU A 59 13.74 7.99 -4.29
C LEU A 59 15.06 7.69 -5.00
N ALA A 60 15.13 6.67 -5.84
CA ALA A 60 16.34 6.29 -6.56
C ALA A 60 16.94 7.47 -7.35
N ASP A 61 16.09 8.19 -8.09
CA ASP A 61 16.49 9.32 -8.95
C ASP A 61 16.88 10.57 -8.16
N LEU A 62 16.38 10.69 -6.91
CA LEU A 62 16.66 11.83 -6.03
C LEU A 62 17.92 11.62 -5.16
N ARG A 63 18.66 10.56 -5.39
CA ARG A 63 19.78 10.10 -4.58
C ARG A 63 20.86 11.14 -4.33
N ASN A 64 21.08 12.07 -5.25
CA ASN A 64 22.11 13.10 -5.16
C ASN A 64 21.64 14.40 -4.49
N ASP A 65 20.35 14.53 -4.24
CA ASP A 65 19.73 15.69 -3.58
C ASP A 65 19.32 15.32 -2.15
N TRP A 66 20.11 15.77 -1.18
CA TRP A 66 19.86 15.50 0.24
C TRP A 66 18.54 16.07 0.74
N PHE A 67 18.14 17.23 0.27
CA PHE A 67 16.89 17.82 0.69
C PHE A 67 15.69 17.02 0.15
N ALA A 68 15.73 16.65 -1.12
CA ALA A 68 14.71 15.82 -1.74
C ALA A 68 14.66 14.42 -1.11
N LEU A 69 15.82 13.80 -0.81
CA LEU A 69 15.88 12.53 -0.09
C LEU A 69 15.26 12.64 1.30
N PHE A 70 15.62 13.66 2.08
CA PHE A 70 15.04 13.87 3.40
C PHE A 70 13.52 14.08 3.32
N ALA A 71 13.09 15.02 2.45
CA ALA A 71 11.66 15.34 2.30
C ALA A 71 10.84 14.13 1.82
N GLY A 72 11.33 13.40 0.82
CA GLY A 72 10.69 12.20 0.30
C GLY A 72 10.65 11.07 1.34
N SER A 73 11.76 10.85 2.06
CA SER A 73 11.83 9.84 3.11
C SER A 73 10.92 10.17 4.30
N PHE A 74 10.91 11.43 4.72
CA PHE A 74 10.00 11.95 5.74
C PHE A 74 8.54 11.66 5.35
N LEU A 75 8.15 12.04 4.14
CA LEU A 75 6.77 11.89 3.66
C LEU A 75 6.38 10.40 3.56
N ILE A 76 7.15 9.61 2.83
CA ILE A 76 6.83 8.19 2.57
C ILE A 76 6.80 7.40 3.88
N ALA A 77 7.81 7.54 4.74
CA ALA A 77 7.86 6.80 6.01
C ALA A 77 6.72 7.20 6.95
N THR A 78 6.39 8.50 7.05
CA THR A 78 5.26 8.99 7.87
C THR A 78 3.94 8.39 7.39
N VAL A 79 3.72 8.35 6.07
CA VAL A 79 2.50 7.80 5.49
C VAL A 79 2.42 6.29 5.70
N VAL A 80 3.52 5.56 5.49
CA VAL A 80 3.58 4.11 5.75
C VAL A 80 3.29 3.81 7.22
N GLU A 81 3.88 4.55 8.15
CA GLU A 81 3.66 4.39 9.60
C GLU A 81 2.19 4.66 9.95
N TRP A 82 1.63 5.77 9.45
CA TRP A 82 0.24 6.14 9.73
C TRP A 82 -0.77 5.12 9.15
N ILE A 83 -0.59 4.71 7.87
CA ILE A 83 -1.45 3.70 7.23
C ILE A 83 -1.38 2.39 8.01
N THR A 84 -0.17 1.95 8.36
CA THR A 84 0.02 0.70 9.10
C THR A 84 -0.66 0.74 10.46
N ALA A 85 -0.49 1.84 11.22
CA ALA A 85 -1.14 2.01 12.51
C ALA A 85 -2.67 1.93 12.41
N LYS A 86 -3.25 2.65 11.44
CA LYS A 86 -4.70 2.62 11.16
C LYS A 86 -5.21 1.24 10.77
N LEU A 87 -4.49 0.54 9.90
CA LEU A 87 -4.87 -0.81 9.48
C LEU A 87 -4.78 -1.80 10.62
N LEU A 88 -3.70 -1.77 11.40
CA LEU A 88 -3.52 -2.64 12.57
C LEU A 88 -4.63 -2.40 13.62
N GLU A 89 -4.96 -1.14 13.89
CA GLU A 89 -6.05 -0.82 14.82
C GLU A 89 -7.39 -1.33 14.31
N ARG A 90 -7.69 -1.19 13.01
CA ARG A 90 -8.94 -1.70 12.41
C ARG A 90 -9.03 -3.22 12.40
N VAL A 91 -7.93 -3.91 12.12
CA VAL A 91 -7.88 -5.38 12.08
C VAL A 91 -7.90 -5.98 13.49
N HIS A 92 -7.17 -5.37 14.41
CA HIS A 92 -6.95 -5.92 15.74
C HIS A 92 -7.78 -5.22 16.83
N HIS A 93 -8.48 -4.12 16.50
CA HIS A 93 -9.23 -3.28 17.45
C HIS A 93 -8.38 -2.85 18.64
N ARG A 94 -7.08 -2.60 18.40
CA ARG A 94 -6.09 -2.23 19.41
C ARG A 94 -5.07 -1.28 18.83
N ARG A 95 -4.72 -0.25 19.56
CA ARG A 95 -3.67 0.68 19.22
C ARG A 95 -2.30 0.09 19.60
N TRP A 96 -1.42 -0.15 18.62
CA TRP A 96 -0.11 -0.77 18.86
C TRP A 96 0.92 0.19 19.44
N TRP A 97 0.87 1.44 19.05
CA TRP A 97 1.65 2.54 19.63
C TRP A 97 0.79 3.78 19.70
N ASP A 98 1.17 4.71 20.55
CA ASP A 98 0.42 5.95 20.79
C ASP A 98 1.39 7.09 21.04
N TYR A 99 1.35 8.11 20.18
CA TYR A 99 2.12 9.35 20.29
C TYR A 99 1.24 10.54 20.65
N SER A 100 0.06 10.33 21.22
CA SER A 100 -0.88 11.41 21.59
C SER A 100 -0.28 12.40 22.59
N ASP A 101 0.71 11.96 23.36
CA ASP A 101 1.47 12.80 24.31
C ASP A 101 2.56 13.66 23.62
N LYS A 102 2.85 13.43 22.35
CA LYS A 102 3.89 14.15 21.60
C LYS A 102 3.33 15.38 20.90
N LYS A 103 4.16 16.45 20.85
CA LYS A 103 3.81 17.66 20.09
C LYS A 103 3.79 17.35 18.59
N PHE A 104 2.86 17.99 17.86
CA PHE A 104 2.67 17.80 16.43
C PHE A 104 2.45 16.32 16.04
N ASN A 105 1.67 15.60 16.85
CA ASN A 105 1.19 14.28 16.47
C ASN A 105 -0.04 14.38 15.54
N LEU A 106 -0.22 13.35 14.75
CA LEU A 106 -1.36 13.18 13.86
C LEU A 106 -2.11 11.91 14.29
N ASP A 107 -3.29 12.09 14.90
CA ASP A 107 -4.14 11.04 15.47
C ASP A 107 -3.45 10.15 16.54
N GLY A 108 -2.29 10.54 17.07
CA GLY A 108 -1.47 9.71 17.94
C GLY A 108 -0.72 8.58 17.21
N TYR A 109 -0.87 8.42 15.89
CA TYR A 109 -0.20 7.36 15.13
C TYR A 109 1.20 7.74 14.67
N VAL A 110 1.42 9.01 14.34
CA VAL A 110 2.72 9.58 13.93
C VAL A 110 2.95 10.90 14.63
N CYS A 111 4.21 11.33 14.76
CA CYS A 111 4.55 12.65 15.26
C CYS A 111 5.78 13.22 14.56
N LEU A 112 5.87 14.56 14.49
CA LEU A 112 6.92 15.28 13.76
C LEU A 112 8.33 14.81 14.13
N GLN A 113 8.59 14.55 15.42
CA GLN A 113 9.92 14.13 15.91
C GLN A 113 10.35 12.80 15.29
N TYR A 114 9.47 11.80 15.27
CA TYR A 114 9.80 10.49 14.68
C TYR A 114 9.76 10.54 13.17
N SER A 115 8.85 11.30 12.56
CA SER A 115 8.84 11.51 11.11
C SER A 115 10.15 12.15 10.62
N ALA A 116 10.70 13.12 11.37
CA ALA A 116 12.01 13.71 11.04
C ALA A 116 13.16 12.69 11.19
N LEU A 117 13.11 11.85 12.23
CA LEU A 117 14.08 10.75 12.39
C LEU A 117 14.01 9.77 11.20
N TRP A 118 12.81 9.37 10.79
CA TRP A 118 12.61 8.50 9.62
C TRP A 118 13.08 9.18 8.33
N GLY A 119 12.91 10.50 8.20
CA GLY A 119 13.45 11.27 7.08
C GLY A 119 14.96 11.15 6.97
N VAL A 120 15.69 11.30 8.09
CA VAL A 120 17.16 11.15 8.12
C VAL A 120 17.58 9.71 7.83
N LEU A 121 16.97 8.73 8.53
CA LEU A 121 17.32 7.33 8.36
C LEU A 121 17.03 6.83 6.95
N GLY A 122 15.90 7.24 6.35
CA GLY A 122 15.54 6.91 4.98
C GLY A 122 16.51 7.53 3.97
N ALA A 123 16.89 8.80 4.14
CA ALA A 123 17.87 9.43 3.28
C ALA A 123 19.25 8.71 3.32
N VAL A 124 19.70 8.31 4.52
CA VAL A 124 20.92 7.51 4.69
C VAL A 124 20.79 6.13 4.05
N ALA A 125 19.64 5.48 4.22
CA ALA A 125 19.35 4.18 3.62
C ALA A 125 19.41 4.22 2.09
N VAL A 126 18.77 5.21 1.46
CA VAL A 126 18.76 5.37 0.00
C VAL A 126 20.14 5.78 -0.52
N ARG A 127 20.82 6.67 0.18
CA ARG A 127 22.13 7.20 -0.28
C ARG A 127 23.25 6.19 -0.23
N TRP A 128 23.31 5.38 0.84
CA TRP A 128 24.41 4.44 1.10
C TRP A 128 23.96 3.01 1.41
N GLY A 129 22.87 2.85 2.18
CA GLY A 129 22.43 1.55 2.64
C GLY A 129 22.06 0.61 1.50
N ASN A 130 21.30 1.11 0.55
CA ASN A 130 20.87 0.32 -0.63
C ASN A 130 22.08 -0.11 -1.47
N ASP A 131 23.08 0.76 -1.67
CA ASP A 131 24.30 0.41 -2.39
C ASP A 131 25.08 -0.69 -1.72
N LEU A 132 25.19 -0.61 -0.40
CA LEU A 132 25.86 -1.67 0.38
C LEU A 132 25.16 -3.00 0.20
N LEU A 133 23.81 -3.01 0.28
CA LEU A 133 23.00 -4.22 0.07
C LEU A 133 23.10 -4.75 -1.36
N LEU A 134 23.07 -3.87 -2.35
CA LEU A 134 23.20 -4.25 -3.76
C LEU A 134 24.58 -4.83 -4.07
N ARG A 135 25.67 -4.26 -3.49
CA ARG A 135 27.02 -4.83 -3.60
C ARG A 135 27.10 -6.20 -2.93
N PHE A 136 26.47 -6.36 -1.78
CA PHE A 136 26.37 -7.65 -1.10
C PHE A 136 25.64 -8.69 -1.96
N CYS A 137 24.49 -8.33 -2.55
CA CYS A 137 23.77 -9.20 -3.48
C CYS A 137 24.64 -9.60 -4.69
N ALA A 138 25.43 -8.67 -5.25
CA ALA A 138 26.31 -8.94 -6.38
C ALA A 138 27.49 -9.87 -6.04
N TRP A 139 27.91 -9.86 -4.78
CA TRP A 139 28.99 -10.75 -4.30
C TRP A 139 28.52 -12.20 -4.10
N LEU A 140 27.21 -12.41 -3.84
CA LEU A 140 26.66 -13.76 -3.67
C LEU A 140 26.44 -14.47 -5.01
N PRO A 141 26.71 -15.80 -5.08
CA PRO A 141 26.30 -16.60 -6.22
C PRO A 141 24.78 -16.48 -6.47
N PRO A 142 24.31 -16.26 -7.71
CA PRO A 142 22.89 -16.03 -8.00
C PRO A 142 21.97 -17.12 -7.46
N LEU A 143 22.36 -18.38 -7.59
CA LEU A 143 21.58 -19.51 -7.08
C LEU A 143 21.39 -19.43 -5.56
N LEU A 144 22.45 -19.11 -4.81
CA LEU A 144 22.40 -18.98 -3.35
C LEU A 144 21.51 -17.82 -2.95
N LEU A 145 21.61 -16.68 -3.62
CA LEU A 145 20.76 -15.51 -3.41
C LEU A 145 19.29 -15.87 -3.63
N HIS A 146 18.96 -16.54 -4.74
CA HIS A 146 17.57 -16.93 -5.04
C HIS A 146 17.01 -17.89 -4.00
N ILE A 147 17.75 -18.92 -3.60
CA ILE A 147 17.31 -19.85 -2.56
C ILE A 147 17.11 -19.12 -1.23
N ALA A 148 18.08 -18.29 -0.82
CA ALA A 148 17.98 -17.54 0.43
C ALA A 148 16.78 -16.60 0.45
N VAL A 149 16.50 -15.88 -0.65
CA VAL A 149 15.33 -14.99 -0.78
C VAL A 149 14.04 -15.80 -0.67
N TRP A 150 13.87 -16.88 -1.45
CA TRP A 150 12.64 -17.67 -1.40
C TRP A 150 12.39 -18.30 -0.04
N VAL A 151 13.41 -18.88 0.58
CA VAL A 151 13.29 -19.46 1.93
C VAL A 151 12.91 -18.40 2.94
N SER A 152 13.64 -17.27 2.97
CA SER A 152 13.40 -16.21 3.96
C SER A 152 12.04 -15.54 3.76
N MET A 153 11.61 -15.28 2.52
CA MET A 153 10.30 -14.71 2.22
C MET A 153 9.18 -15.69 2.60
N THR A 154 9.34 -16.99 2.31
CA THR A 154 8.34 -18.00 2.69
C THR A 154 8.19 -18.06 4.21
N VAL A 155 9.30 -18.10 4.95
CA VAL A 155 9.28 -18.09 6.43
C VAL A 155 8.63 -16.81 6.96
N ALA A 156 8.98 -15.65 6.41
CA ALA A 156 8.42 -14.36 6.82
C ALA A 156 6.90 -14.29 6.57
N VAL A 157 6.44 -14.75 5.39
CA VAL A 157 5.01 -14.77 5.03
C VAL A 157 4.23 -15.73 5.93
N LEU A 158 4.75 -16.96 6.17
CA LEU A 158 4.11 -17.93 7.05
C LEU A 158 4.01 -17.42 8.50
N ASP A 159 5.06 -16.77 9.00
CA ASP A 159 5.06 -16.17 10.34
C ASP A 159 4.04 -15.03 10.44
N GLN A 160 3.89 -14.22 9.40
CA GLN A 160 2.90 -13.15 9.34
C GLN A 160 1.47 -13.68 9.27
N ILE A 161 1.21 -14.66 8.41
CA ILE A 161 -0.11 -15.33 8.34
C ILE A 161 -0.45 -15.94 9.71
N GLY A 162 0.50 -16.63 10.32
CA GLY A 162 0.33 -17.19 11.67
C GLY A 162 -0.02 -16.12 12.70
N ALA A 163 0.66 -14.98 12.68
CA ALA A 163 0.38 -13.87 13.59
C ALA A 163 -1.01 -13.25 13.35
N VAL A 164 -1.39 -13.02 12.08
CA VAL A 164 -2.71 -12.45 11.73
C VAL A 164 -3.83 -13.41 12.11
N VAL A 165 -3.69 -14.71 11.83
CA VAL A 165 -4.70 -15.72 12.16
C VAL A 165 -4.86 -15.83 13.69
N VAL A 166 -3.77 -15.89 14.44
CA VAL A 166 -3.81 -16.01 15.90
C VAL A 166 -4.42 -14.75 16.54
N VAL A 167 -4.03 -13.56 16.10
CA VAL A 167 -4.57 -12.30 16.64
C VAL A 167 -6.01 -12.06 16.17
N GLY A 168 -6.33 -12.40 14.92
CA GLY A 168 -7.68 -12.28 14.36
C GLY A 168 -8.70 -13.21 15.01
N GLN A 169 -8.31 -14.44 15.40
CA GLN A 169 -9.19 -15.37 16.13
C GLN A 169 -9.57 -14.86 17.53
N TYR A 170 -8.71 -14.05 18.17
CA TYR A 170 -9.04 -13.41 19.44
C TYR A 170 -10.00 -12.22 19.30
N ALA A 171 -9.98 -11.53 18.15
CA ALA A 171 -10.87 -10.40 17.89
C ALA A 171 -12.25 -10.80 17.36
N ALA A 172 -12.33 -11.95 16.71
CA ALA A 172 -13.57 -12.46 16.10
C ALA A 172 -13.92 -13.84 16.69
N ARG A 173 -14.72 -13.86 17.73
CA ARG A 173 -15.57 -15.04 18.03
C ARG A 173 -16.61 -15.17 16.91
N HIS A 174 -16.21 -15.71 15.76
CA HIS A 174 -17.14 -16.04 14.69
C HIS A 174 -17.71 -17.44 14.95
N PRO A 175 -19.03 -17.59 15.13
CA PRO A 175 -19.68 -18.88 15.42
C PRO A 175 -19.46 -19.96 14.33
N ARG A 176 -19.08 -19.58 13.11
CA ARG A 176 -18.77 -20.52 12.01
C ARG A 176 -17.41 -21.21 12.13
N LEU A 177 -16.43 -20.59 12.80
CA LEU A 177 -15.12 -21.23 13.03
C LEU A 177 -15.15 -22.15 14.25
N GLU A 178 -16.03 -21.89 15.19
CA GLU A 178 -16.31 -22.80 16.33
C GLU A 178 -16.87 -24.15 15.85
N GLN A 179 -17.73 -24.15 14.82
CA GLN A 179 -18.29 -25.38 14.24
C GLN A 179 -17.23 -26.21 13.49
N LEU A 180 -16.32 -25.57 12.75
CA LEU A 180 -15.20 -26.25 12.08
C LEU A 180 -14.14 -26.76 13.07
N GLY A 181 -13.95 -26.09 14.20
CA GLY A 181 -13.03 -26.50 15.27
C GLY A 181 -13.54 -27.71 16.04
N GLN A 182 -14.85 -27.85 16.19
CA GLN A 182 -15.46 -29.01 16.85
C GLN A 182 -15.35 -30.31 16.05
N GLU A 183 -15.24 -30.23 14.72
CA GLU A 183 -15.08 -31.39 13.84
C GLU A 183 -13.61 -31.88 13.75
N LEU A 184 -12.61 -31.02 14.03
CA LEU A 184 -11.18 -31.37 13.90
C LEU A 184 -10.48 -31.88 15.16
N GLY A 185 -11.20 -32.05 16.27
CA GLY A 185 -10.75 -32.82 17.40
C GLY A 185 -9.98 -32.10 18.52
N LYS A 186 -10.33 -32.43 19.74
CA LYS A 186 -9.91 -31.86 21.04
C LYS A 186 -8.40 -31.71 21.33
N GLY A 187 -7.52 -32.24 20.48
CA GLY A 187 -6.06 -32.16 20.63
C GLY A 187 -5.46 -30.84 20.07
N THR A 188 -6.03 -30.34 19.00
CA THR A 188 -5.59 -29.11 18.31
C THR A 188 -5.94 -27.87 19.12
N ASP A 189 -7.07 -27.88 19.83
CA ASP A 189 -7.56 -26.70 20.59
C ASP A 189 -6.62 -26.31 21.73
N ARG A 190 -6.05 -27.32 22.44
CA ARG A 190 -5.10 -27.05 23.54
C ARG A 190 -3.79 -26.42 23.04
N LEU A 191 -3.31 -26.86 21.88
CA LEU A 191 -2.09 -26.33 21.27
C LEU A 191 -2.34 -24.92 20.75
N GLN A 192 -3.45 -24.68 20.05
CA GLN A 192 -3.88 -23.36 19.58
C GLN A 192 -4.07 -22.38 20.74
N GLN A 193 -4.74 -22.77 21.81
CA GLN A 193 -4.90 -21.94 23.02
C GLN A 193 -3.57 -21.61 23.68
N LYS A 194 -2.62 -22.54 23.75
CA LYS A 194 -1.28 -22.29 24.30
C LYS A 194 -0.48 -21.34 23.42
N ILE A 195 -0.53 -21.49 22.09
CA ILE A 195 0.14 -20.60 21.13
C ILE A 195 -0.47 -19.21 21.22
N ALA A 196 -1.80 -19.11 21.17
CA ALA A 196 -2.53 -17.85 21.26
C ALA A 196 -2.23 -17.10 22.57
N ALA A 197 -2.27 -17.77 23.72
CA ALA A 197 -1.93 -17.19 25.01
C ALA A 197 -0.45 -16.76 25.11
N ARG A 198 0.46 -17.44 24.39
CA ARG A 198 1.87 -17.06 24.33
C ARG A 198 2.07 -15.81 23.48
N VAL A 199 1.41 -15.75 22.32
CA VAL A 199 1.43 -14.59 21.41
C VAL A 199 0.81 -13.36 22.10
N GLU A 200 -0.36 -13.51 22.73
CA GLU A 200 -1.05 -12.43 23.44
C GLU A 200 -0.18 -11.87 24.58
N ARG A 201 0.40 -12.71 25.43
CA ARG A 201 1.34 -12.28 26.48
C ARG A 201 2.54 -11.55 25.93
N ARG A 202 3.04 -11.94 24.75
CA ARG A 202 4.15 -11.26 24.08
C ARG A 202 3.71 -9.88 23.59
N ILE A 203 2.56 -9.78 22.92
CA ILE A 203 2.00 -8.53 22.41
C ILE A 203 1.78 -7.54 23.56
N GLN A 204 1.15 -7.96 24.64
CA GLN A 204 0.91 -7.11 25.81
C GLN A 204 2.21 -6.58 26.43
N ARG A 205 3.29 -7.36 26.40
CA ARG A 205 4.62 -6.94 26.88
C ARG A 205 5.32 -6.00 25.91
N ALA A 206 5.24 -6.30 24.63
CA ALA A 206 5.90 -5.52 23.57
C ALA A 206 5.19 -4.18 23.32
N TYR A 207 3.86 -4.16 23.42
CA TYR A 207 3.01 -3.02 23.10
C TYR A 207 2.02 -2.74 24.22
N PRO A 208 2.43 -2.09 25.33
CA PRO A 208 1.54 -1.81 26.45
C PRO A 208 0.30 -1.00 26.08
N ALA A 209 0.38 -0.13 25.07
CA ALA A 209 -0.76 0.61 24.55
C ALA A 209 -1.83 -0.31 23.94
N ALA A 210 -1.44 -1.42 23.32
CA ALA A 210 -2.35 -2.42 22.78
C ALA A 210 -3.08 -3.24 23.85
N ALA A 211 -2.61 -3.21 25.09
CA ALA A 211 -3.26 -3.88 26.22
C ALA A 211 -4.48 -3.13 26.78
N ARG A 212 -4.64 -1.85 26.43
CA ARG A 212 -5.80 -1.05 26.84
C ARG A 212 -6.92 -1.25 25.80
N PRO A 213 -8.07 -1.85 26.15
CA PRO A 213 -9.24 -1.80 25.29
C PRO A 213 -9.66 -0.34 25.16
N GLU A 214 -9.66 0.20 23.95
CA GLU A 214 -10.34 1.47 23.76
C GLU A 214 -11.84 1.28 24.02
N PRO A 215 -12.50 2.24 24.68
CA PRO A 215 -13.95 2.22 24.76
C PRO A 215 -14.46 2.20 23.32
N THR A 216 -15.15 1.14 22.95
CA THR A 216 -15.80 0.98 21.66
C THR A 216 -16.81 2.11 21.50
N THR A 217 -16.36 3.23 20.94
CA THR A 217 -17.27 4.18 20.33
C THR A 217 -17.92 3.43 19.17
N SER A 218 -19.18 3.06 19.38
CA SER A 218 -20.09 2.39 18.44
C SER A 218 -19.39 1.49 17.42
N ALA A 219 -19.57 0.17 17.57
CA ALA A 219 -19.03 -0.83 16.67
C ALA A 219 -19.42 -0.52 15.21
N GLU A 220 -18.62 0.29 14.53
CA GLU A 220 -18.76 0.51 13.10
C GLU A 220 -18.53 -0.82 12.42
N LYS A 221 -19.61 -1.36 11.87
CA LYS A 221 -19.63 -2.65 11.18
C LYS A 221 -18.54 -2.67 10.13
N ALA A 222 -17.57 -3.56 10.26
CA ALA A 222 -16.47 -3.69 9.31
C ALA A 222 -17.00 -3.76 7.86
N MET A 223 -16.35 -3.08 6.91
CA MET A 223 -16.70 -3.17 5.51
C MET A 223 -16.49 -4.60 5.04
N SER A 224 -17.49 -5.18 4.38
CA SER A 224 -17.35 -6.51 3.80
C SER A 224 -16.44 -6.46 2.55
N VAL A 225 -15.83 -7.58 2.18
CA VAL A 225 -15.06 -7.68 0.92
C VAL A 225 -15.92 -7.27 -0.28
N SER A 226 -17.21 -7.61 -0.26
CA SER A 226 -18.17 -7.16 -1.28
C SER A 226 -18.26 -5.64 -1.35
N ASP A 227 -18.32 -4.96 -0.20
CA ASP A 227 -18.41 -3.50 -0.17
C ASP A 227 -17.13 -2.87 -0.74
N LEU A 228 -15.96 -3.45 -0.46
CA LEU A 228 -14.67 -2.97 -1.01
C LEU A 228 -14.57 -3.15 -2.53
N VAL A 229 -15.00 -4.31 -3.05
CA VAL A 229 -15.00 -4.58 -4.50
C VAL A 229 -15.89 -3.59 -5.25
N TRP A 230 -17.11 -3.38 -4.77
CA TRP A 230 -18.03 -2.43 -5.40
C TRP A 230 -17.52 -0.99 -5.28
N LEU A 231 -16.96 -0.61 -4.14
CA LEU A 231 -16.39 0.72 -3.94
C LEU A 231 -15.20 0.96 -4.88
N PHE A 232 -14.34 -0.06 -5.06
CA PHE A 232 -13.24 -0.01 -6.01
C PHE A 232 -13.73 0.23 -7.44
N VAL A 233 -14.70 -0.57 -7.90
CA VAL A 233 -15.21 -0.47 -9.28
C VAL A 233 -15.90 0.86 -9.53
N VAL A 234 -16.78 1.28 -8.60
CA VAL A 234 -17.46 2.58 -8.70
C VAL A 234 -16.45 3.72 -8.64
N GLY A 235 -15.47 3.62 -7.75
CA GLY A 235 -14.40 4.61 -7.63
C GLY A 235 -13.51 4.69 -8.87
N ALA A 236 -13.15 3.55 -9.46
CA ALA A 236 -12.37 3.48 -10.69
C ALA A 236 -13.12 4.10 -11.88
N PHE A 237 -14.42 3.82 -11.99
CA PHE A 237 -15.27 4.39 -13.03
C PHE A 237 -15.45 5.91 -12.86
N LEU A 238 -15.85 6.35 -11.67
CA LEU A 238 -16.06 7.78 -11.39
C LEU A 238 -14.77 8.58 -11.53
N GLY A 239 -13.63 8.03 -11.10
CA GLY A 239 -12.34 8.69 -11.22
C GLY A 239 -11.93 8.90 -12.68
N ASP A 240 -12.11 7.89 -13.53
CA ASP A 240 -11.85 8.01 -14.97
C ASP A 240 -12.73 9.09 -15.62
N VAL A 241 -14.03 9.09 -15.31
CA VAL A 241 -14.98 10.10 -15.83
C VAL A 241 -14.56 11.50 -15.38
N VAL A 242 -14.29 11.70 -14.10
CA VAL A 242 -13.88 13.02 -13.55
C VAL A 242 -12.60 13.49 -14.20
N GLU A 243 -11.60 12.62 -14.33
CA GLU A 243 -10.29 12.97 -14.91
C GLU A 243 -10.40 13.25 -16.41
N THR A 244 -11.22 12.50 -17.14
CA THR A 244 -11.51 12.73 -18.57
C THR A 244 -12.21 14.09 -18.77
N LEU A 245 -13.18 14.43 -17.92
CA LEU A 245 -13.85 15.73 -17.94
C LEU A 245 -12.87 16.86 -17.57
N PHE A 246 -12.02 16.65 -16.57
CA PHE A 246 -10.98 17.61 -16.20
C PHE A 246 -10.04 17.89 -17.36
N CYS A 247 -9.55 16.87 -18.08
CA CYS A 247 -8.73 17.05 -19.27
C CYS A 247 -9.46 17.82 -20.38
N ARG A 248 -10.77 17.56 -20.56
CA ARG A 248 -11.56 18.32 -21.52
C ARG A 248 -11.68 19.79 -21.18
N ILE A 249 -11.86 20.11 -19.90
CA ILE A 249 -12.02 21.50 -19.43
C ILE A 249 -10.67 22.25 -19.47
N THR A 250 -9.59 21.60 -19.04
CA THR A 250 -8.28 22.26 -18.86
C THR A 250 -7.43 22.26 -20.12
N ALA A 251 -7.41 21.14 -20.87
CA ALA A 251 -6.60 20.98 -22.07
C ALA A 251 -7.40 21.08 -23.38
N GLY A 252 -8.73 21.17 -23.32
CA GLY A 252 -9.59 21.27 -24.49
C GLY A 252 -9.74 19.97 -25.32
N VAL A 253 -9.15 18.86 -24.87
CA VAL A 253 -9.11 17.61 -25.62
C VAL A 253 -9.83 16.49 -24.87
N TRP A 254 -10.49 15.61 -25.62
CA TRP A 254 -10.99 14.35 -25.09
C TRP A 254 -9.86 13.32 -25.15
N MET A 255 -9.41 12.84 -24.00
CA MET A 255 -8.43 11.76 -23.93
C MET A 255 -8.84 10.72 -22.89
N SER A 256 -8.56 9.48 -23.17
CA SER A 256 -8.76 8.40 -22.19
C SER A 256 -7.84 8.59 -21.00
N ARG A 257 -8.38 8.40 -19.80
CA ARG A 257 -7.65 8.36 -18.53
C ARG A 257 -7.74 6.99 -17.88
N SER A 258 -8.27 6.01 -18.64
CA SER A 258 -8.39 4.64 -18.17
C SER A 258 -7.01 3.99 -17.95
N SER A 259 -6.88 3.28 -16.85
CA SER A 259 -5.73 2.40 -16.59
C SER A 259 -5.88 1.03 -17.24
N LEU A 260 -7.09 0.69 -17.76
CA LEU A 260 -7.43 -0.64 -18.23
C LEU A 260 -7.83 -0.63 -19.71
N VAL A 261 -7.52 -1.74 -20.40
CA VAL A 261 -7.80 -1.91 -21.85
C VAL A 261 -9.29 -2.11 -22.14
N TRP A 262 -10.07 -2.51 -21.16
CA TRP A 262 -11.52 -2.70 -21.27
C TRP A 262 -12.28 -1.80 -20.30
N GLY A 263 -13.01 -0.86 -20.85
CA GLY A 263 -13.86 0.07 -20.12
C GLY A 263 -13.14 1.26 -19.50
N PRO A 264 -13.91 2.26 -19.06
CA PRO A 264 -13.39 3.49 -18.48
C PRO A 264 -13.10 3.30 -16.98
N PHE A 265 -12.01 2.68 -16.63
CA PHE A 265 -11.63 2.40 -15.25
C PHE A 265 -10.22 2.90 -14.94
N SER A 266 -10.10 3.80 -13.98
CA SER A 266 -8.82 4.23 -13.41
C SER A 266 -8.55 3.44 -12.12
N VAL A 267 -7.58 2.51 -12.19
CA VAL A 267 -7.15 1.71 -11.03
C VAL A 267 -6.64 2.61 -9.91
N VAL A 268 -5.91 3.67 -10.26
CA VAL A 268 -5.37 4.65 -9.31
C VAL A 268 -6.51 5.30 -8.50
N TRP A 269 -7.56 5.78 -9.16
CA TRP A 269 -8.71 6.35 -8.48
C TRP A 269 -9.50 5.32 -7.67
N GLY A 270 -9.69 4.12 -8.22
CA GLY A 270 -10.38 3.05 -7.50
C GLY A 270 -9.71 2.69 -6.18
N LEU A 271 -8.39 2.50 -6.19
CA LEU A 271 -7.61 2.21 -4.99
C LEU A 271 -7.56 3.42 -4.04
N ALA A 272 -7.40 4.66 -4.55
CA ALA A 272 -7.39 5.86 -3.73
C ALA A 272 -8.70 6.03 -2.94
N LEU A 273 -9.84 5.85 -3.60
CA LEU A 273 -11.14 6.02 -2.96
C LEU A 273 -11.46 4.90 -1.97
N VAL A 274 -11.03 3.66 -2.24
CA VAL A 274 -11.10 2.56 -1.25
C VAL A 274 -10.21 2.88 -0.04
N LEU A 275 -8.97 3.29 -0.26
CA LEU A 275 -8.05 3.67 0.82
C LEU A 275 -8.62 4.85 1.63
N ALA A 276 -9.12 5.89 0.98
CA ALA A 276 -9.76 7.01 1.66
C ALA A 276 -10.95 6.55 2.52
N ALA A 277 -11.85 5.72 1.96
CA ALA A 277 -12.97 5.19 2.71
C ALA A 277 -12.55 4.29 3.88
N VAL A 278 -11.53 3.46 3.68
CA VAL A 278 -11.00 2.58 4.74
C VAL A 278 -10.22 3.38 5.78
N LEU A 279 -9.38 4.32 5.41
CA LEU A 279 -8.49 5.04 6.33
C LEU A 279 -9.18 6.21 7.04
N LEU A 280 -10.10 6.90 6.34
CA LEU A 280 -10.78 8.09 6.88
C LEU A 280 -12.18 7.79 7.42
N ARG A 281 -12.65 6.55 7.38
CA ARG A 281 -13.92 6.14 7.99
C ARG A 281 -13.88 6.42 9.50
N GLY A 282 -14.98 6.89 10.05
CA GLY A 282 -15.03 7.38 11.44
C GLY A 282 -14.51 8.81 11.61
N SER A 283 -13.95 9.39 10.55
CA SER A 283 -13.58 10.81 10.49
C SER A 283 -14.72 11.70 10.00
N GLU A 284 -15.91 11.15 9.82
CA GLU A 284 -17.11 11.87 9.32
C GLU A 284 -17.49 13.06 10.21
N HIS A 285 -17.18 12.97 11.51
CA HIS A 285 -17.38 14.04 12.48
C HIS A 285 -16.16 14.95 12.66
N GLN A 286 -15.05 14.69 11.96
CA GLN A 286 -13.86 15.53 12.03
C GLN A 286 -14.03 16.78 11.19
N SER A 287 -13.24 17.83 11.51
CA SER A 287 -13.25 19.07 10.74
C SER A 287 -12.80 18.83 9.29
N GLU A 288 -13.40 19.55 8.35
CA GLU A 288 -13.05 19.50 6.93
C GLU A 288 -11.57 19.82 6.71
N SER A 289 -11.03 20.77 7.49
CA SER A 289 -9.60 21.10 7.47
C SER A 289 -8.72 19.88 7.75
N ARG A 290 -9.09 19.03 8.70
CA ARG A 290 -8.34 17.82 9.02
C ARG A 290 -8.40 16.81 7.86
N ILE A 291 -9.56 16.55 7.29
CA ILE A 291 -9.73 15.68 6.13
C ILE A 291 -8.94 16.22 4.94
N PHE A 292 -8.98 17.53 4.74
CA PHE A 292 -8.23 18.20 3.67
C PHE A 292 -6.73 17.95 3.79
N TRP A 293 -6.13 18.24 4.95
CA TRP A 293 -4.69 18.05 5.13
C TRP A 293 -4.27 16.58 5.06
N PHE A 294 -5.11 15.66 5.51
CA PHE A 294 -4.90 14.23 5.26
C PHE A 294 -4.91 13.91 3.77
N GLY A 295 -5.87 14.45 3.03
CA GLY A 295 -5.94 14.27 1.58
C GLY A 295 -4.71 14.83 0.87
N VAL A 296 -4.21 15.99 1.27
CA VAL A 296 -2.97 16.59 0.74
C VAL A 296 -1.78 15.65 0.93
N ILE A 297 -1.56 15.16 2.13
CA ILE A 297 -0.39 14.33 2.48
C ILE A 297 -0.53 12.92 1.90
N LEU A 298 -1.66 12.25 2.19
CA LEU A 298 -1.88 10.87 1.76
C LEU A 298 -2.05 10.77 0.25
N GLY A 299 -2.78 11.70 -0.36
CA GLY A 299 -2.99 11.73 -1.80
C GLY A 299 -1.69 11.99 -2.56
N GLY A 300 -0.89 12.97 -2.12
CA GLY A 300 0.41 13.23 -2.71
C GLY A 300 1.37 12.05 -2.59
N ALA A 301 1.46 11.43 -1.41
CA ALA A 301 2.29 10.25 -1.24
C ALA A 301 1.79 9.05 -2.06
N TYR A 302 0.48 8.86 -2.13
CA TYR A 302 -0.13 7.81 -2.95
C TYR A 302 0.20 8.00 -4.44
N GLU A 303 0.02 9.22 -4.97
CA GLU A 303 0.35 9.56 -6.35
C GLU A 303 1.82 9.33 -6.66
N TYR A 304 2.70 9.75 -5.74
CA TYR A 304 4.14 9.51 -5.86
C TYR A 304 4.49 8.02 -5.95
N VAL A 305 3.92 7.21 -5.04
CA VAL A 305 4.12 5.75 -5.03
C VAL A 305 3.57 5.10 -6.30
N CYS A 306 2.39 5.51 -6.76
CA CYS A 306 1.82 5.01 -8.01
C CYS A 306 2.74 5.29 -9.20
N SER A 307 3.30 6.51 -9.31
CA SER A 307 4.24 6.87 -10.37
C SER A 307 5.50 6.00 -10.31
N ALA A 308 6.10 5.84 -9.13
CA ALA A 308 7.30 5.03 -8.96
C ALA A 308 7.07 3.55 -9.26
N VAL A 309 5.93 3.00 -8.83
CA VAL A 309 5.57 1.59 -9.08
C VAL A 309 5.30 1.34 -10.57
N THR A 310 4.57 2.23 -11.25
CA THR A 310 4.31 2.06 -12.70
C THR A 310 5.58 2.15 -13.53
N GLU A 311 6.50 3.02 -13.16
CA GLU A 311 7.82 3.08 -13.80
C GLU A 311 8.64 1.81 -13.56
N LEU A 312 8.68 1.32 -12.32
CA LEU A 312 9.38 0.08 -11.99
C LEU A 312 8.83 -1.13 -12.76
N LEU A 313 7.50 -1.23 -12.89
CA LEU A 313 6.85 -2.39 -13.50
C LEU A 313 6.83 -2.34 -15.03
N PHE A 314 6.73 -1.14 -15.60
CA PHE A 314 6.48 -0.96 -17.03
C PHE A 314 7.51 -0.07 -17.74
N GLY A 315 8.52 0.47 -17.03
CA GLY A 315 9.45 1.47 -17.60
C GLY A 315 8.76 2.73 -18.10
N THR A 316 7.52 2.98 -17.66
CA THR A 316 6.64 4.01 -18.22
C THR A 316 6.02 4.85 -17.11
N VAL A 317 6.00 6.16 -17.29
CA VAL A 317 5.26 7.11 -16.47
C VAL A 317 4.04 7.64 -17.23
N PHE A 318 2.92 7.85 -16.51
CA PHE A 318 1.65 8.30 -17.10
C PHE A 318 1.37 9.78 -16.87
N TRP A 319 2.19 10.46 -16.06
CA TRP A 319 2.20 11.90 -15.82
C TRP A 319 3.61 12.37 -15.48
N ASP A 320 3.86 13.64 -15.71
CA ASP A 320 5.15 14.27 -15.49
C ASP A 320 4.94 15.73 -15.08
N TYR A 321 5.35 16.05 -13.85
CA TYR A 321 5.24 17.39 -13.26
C TYR A 321 6.57 18.14 -13.21
N SER A 322 7.61 17.68 -13.92
CA SER A 322 8.94 18.31 -13.90
C SER A 322 8.91 19.78 -14.35
N GLY A 323 7.96 20.15 -15.22
CA GLY A 323 7.74 21.54 -15.63
C GLY A 323 7.05 22.43 -14.60
N PHE A 324 6.55 21.89 -13.49
CA PHE A 324 5.88 22.67 -12.45
C PHE A 324 6.85 23.06 -11.33
N LYS A 325 6.64 24.25 -10.74
CA LYS A 325 7.34 24.63 -9.50
C LYS A 325 6.84 23.77 -8.34
N PHE A 326 7.71 23.52 -7.35
CA PHE A 326 7.39 22.68 -6.16
C PHE A 326 6.98 21.25 -6.52
N ASN A 327 7.60 20.65 -7.53
CA ASN A 327 7.48 19.22 -7.79
C ASN A 327 8.55 18.44 -7.01
N LEU A 328 8.29 17.17 -6.76
CA LEU A 328 9.23 16.21 -6.17
C LEU A 328 9.53 15.13 -7.21
N GLY A 329 10.70 15.23 -7.86
CA GLY A 329 11.13 14.27 -8.89
C GLY A 329 10.19 14.18 -10.09
N GLY A 330 9.44 15.23 -10.44
CA GLY A 330 8.45 15.21 -11.52
C GLY A 330 7.23 14.31 -11.24
N ARG A 331 7.20 13.57 -10.12
CA ARG A 331 6.17 12.57 -9.81
C ARG A 331 4.94 13.14 -9.12
N ILE A 332 5.13 14.15 -8.28
CA ILE A 332 4.07 14.92 -7.63
C ILE A 332 4.38 16.42 -7.68
N ASN A 333 3.35 17.21 -7.51
CA ASN A 333 3.42 18.67 -7.45
C ASN A 333 2.53 19.18 -6.31
N LEU A 334 2.97 20.20 -5.60
CA LEU A 334 2.26 20.76 -4.45
C LEU A 334 0.82 21.20 -4.79
N LEU A 335 0.59 21.76 -5.97
CA LEU A 335 -0.75 22.16 -6.40
C LEU A 335 -1.69 20.95 -6.51
N TYR A 336 -1.21 19.85 -7.10
CA TYR A 336 -2.01 18.62 -7.23
C TYR A 336 -2.21 17.93 -5.88
N CYS A 337 -1.26 18.05 -4.94
CA CYS A 337 -1.50 17.60 -3.56
C CYS A 337 -2.71 18.35 -2.94
N PHE A 338 -2.85 19.65 -3.18
CA PHE A 338 -4.05 20.39 -2.73
C PHE A 338 -5.32 19.90 -3.40
N PHE A 339 -5.29 19.53 -4.67
CA PHE A 339 -6.44 18.90 -5.33
C PHE A 339 -6.81 17.57 -4.70
N TRP A 340 -5.84 16.75 -4.28
CA TRP A 340 -6.09 15.55 -3.48
C TRP A 340 -6.78 15.87 -2.14
N GLY A 341 -6.40 16.97 -1.49
CA GLY A 341 -7.08 17.45 -0.29
C GLY A 341 -8.56 17.79 -0.54
N ILE A 342 -8.85 18.53 -1.61
CA ILE A 342 -10.21 18.87 -2.03
C ILE A 342 -11.00 17.60 -2.39
N ALA A 343 -10.39 16.68 -3.15
CA ALA A 343 -11.00 15.40 -3.51
C ALA A 343 -11.33 14.56 -2.28
N ALA A 344 -10.45 14.52 -1.28
CA ALA A 344 -10.69 13.79 -0.03
C ALA A 344 -11.89 14.36 0.75
N VAL A 345 -11.99 15.68 0.89
CA VAL A 345 -13.14 16.33 1.55
C VAL A 345 -14.42 16.04 0.78
N THR A 346 -14.41 16.25 -0.53
CA THR A 346 -15.58 16.03 -1.41
C THR A 346 -16.02 14.56 -1.34
N TRP A 347 -15.08 13.62 -1.40
CA TRP A 347 -15.38 12.21 -1.30
C TRP A 347 -15.97 11.82 0.06
N MET A 348 -15.35 12.22 1.15
CA MET A 348 -15.80 11.85 2.50
C MET A 348 -17.15 12.50 2.87
N ARG A 349 -17.40 13.72 2.42
CA ARG A 349 -18.64 14.44 2.74
C ARG A 349 -19.81 14.08 1.84
N TYR A 350 -19.56 13.82 0.57
CA TYR A 350 -20.63 13.64 -0.42
C TYR A 350 -20.54 12.32 -1.17
N GLY A 351 -19.38 11.99 -1.71
CA GLY A 351 -19.19 10.82 -2.57
C GLY A 351 -19.42 9.49 -1.82
N TYR A 352 -18.65 9.27 -0.77
CA TYR A 352 -18.72 8.03 0.03
C TYR A 352 -20.11 7.79 0.65
N PRO A 353 -20.76 8.75 1.33
CA PRO A 353 -22.11 8.57 1.86
C PRO A 353 -23.16 8.25 0.77
N LEU A 354 -23.05 8.90 -0.39
CA LEU A 354 -23.94 8.62 -1.53
C LEU A 354 -23.74 7.20 -2.04
N VAL A 355 -22.51 6.79 -2.31
CA VAL A 355 -22.18 5.43 -2.78
C VAL A 355 -22.60 4.39 -1.75
N ALA A 356 -22.30 4.60 -0.46
CA ALA A 356 -22.69 3.71 0.62
C ALA A 356 -24.24 3.56 0.72
N LYS A 357 -24.98 4.66 0.58
CA LYS A 357 -26.45 4.65 0.54
C LYS A 357 -26.98 3.89 -0.68
N CYS A 358 -26.41 4.11 -1.85
CA CYS A 358 -26.78 3.38 -3.08
C CYS A 358 -26.48 1.89 -2.94
N MET A 359 -25.30 1.53 -2.45
CA MET A 359 -24.91 0.14 -2.19
C MET A 359 -25.84 -0.52 -1.17
N GLY A 360 -26.18 0.20 -0.08
CA GLY A 360 -27.13 -0.28 0.92
C GLY A 360 -28.52 -0.64 0.31
N LYS A 361 -29.03 0.19 -0.61
CA LYS A 361 -30.27 -0.08 -1.35
C LYS A 361 -30.14 -1.26 -2.32
N LEU A 362 -28.99 -1.43 -2.96
CA LEU A 362 -28.74 -2.51 -3.90
C LEU A 362 -28.36 -3.83 -3.20
N LYS A 363 -27.96 -3.80 -1.95
CA LYS A 363 -27.43 -4.98 -1.22
C LYS A 363 -28.39 -6.16 -1.20
N SER A 364 -29.71 -5.92 -1.19
CA SER A 364 -30.74 -6.96 -1.30
C SER A 364 -30.83 -7.59 -2.71
N ARG A 365 -30.35 -6.90 -3.74
CA ARG A 365 -30.37 -7.35 -5.15
C ARG A 365 -29.01 -7.91 -5.60
N ILE A 366 -27.91 -7.52 -4.95
CA ILE A 366 -26.56 -8.01 -5.26
C ILE A 366 -26.36 -9.38 -4.64
N ARG A 367 -26.30 -10.39 -5.50
CA ARG A 367 -25.97 -11.76 -5.08
C ARG A 367 -24.45 -11.94 -4.97
N PRO A 368 -23.93 -12.81 -4.08
CA PRO A 368 -22.49 -13.02 -3.91
C PRO A 368 -21.75 -13.36 -5.22
N TRP A 369 -22.39 -14.13 -6.11
CA TRP A 369 -21.79 -14.49 -7.40
C TRP A 369 -21.57 -13.27 -8.32
N MET A 370 -22.42 -12.23 -8.23
CA MET A 370 -22.27 -10.99 -9.03
C MET A 370 -20.99 -10.24 -8.60
N THR A 371 -20.76 -10.16 -7.29
CA THR A 371 -19.52 -9.57 -6.75
C THR A 371 -18.31 -10.39 -7.15
N ALA A 372 -18.39 -11.71 -7.08
CA ALA A 372 -17.30 -12.59 -7.51
C ALA A 372 -17.00 -12.44 -9.01
N ALA A 373 -18.04 -12.44 -9.85
CA ALA A 373 -17.88 -12.23 -11.30
C ALA A 373 -17.25 -10.87 -11.61
N LEU A 374 -17.70 -9.81 -10.93
CA LEU A 374 -17.13 -8.46 -11.08
C LEU A 374 -15.66 -8.40 -10.64
N ALA A 375 -15.32 -9.01 -9.52
CA ALA A 375 -13.96 -9.09 -9.02
C ALA A 375 -13.06 -9.86 -10.00
N VAL A 376 -13.51 -10.99 -10.52
CA VAL A 376 -12.80 -11.78 -11.53
C VAL A 376 -12.64 -10.97 -12.81
N PHE A 377 -13.70 -10.29 -13.29
CA PHE A 377 -13.60 -9.42 -14.47
C PHE A 377 -12.54 -8.33 -14.28
N MET A 378 -12.54 -7.64 -13.14
CA MET A 378 -11.54 -6.60 -12.87
C MET A 378 -10.13 -7.17 -12.77
N ALA A 379 -9.95 -8.31 -12.12
CA ALA A 379 -8.65 -8.97 -12.00
C ALA A 379 -8.11 -9.40 -13.38
N VAL A 380 -8.95 -10.01 -14.22
CA VAL A 380 -8.58 -10.39 -15.59
C VAL A 380 -8.28 -9.15 -16.44
N ASN A 381 -9.10 -8.11 -16.34
CA ASN A 381 -8.87 -6.85 -17.04
C ASN A 381 -7.54 -6.19 -16.64
N MET A 382 -7.23 -6.14 -15.35
CA MET A 382 -5.94 -5.64 -14.85
C MET A 382 -4.76 -6.48 -15.38
N LEU A 383 -4.87 -7.80 -15.33
CA LEU A 383 -3.83 -8.70 -15.85
C LEU A 383 -3.60 -8.51 -17.35
N VAL A 384 -4.68 -8.52 -18.15
CA VAL A 384 -4.59 -8.31 -19.60
C VAL A 384 -4.04 -6.92 -19.93
N SER A 385 -4.44 -5.89 -19.19
CA SER A 385 -3.92 -4.53 -19.37
C SER A 385 -2.41 -4.45 -19.09
N ALA A 386 -1.96 -5.10 -18.02
CA ALA A 386 -0.53 -5.17 -17.68
C ALA A 386 0.27 -5.91 -18.77
N LEU A 387 -0.21 -7.06 -19.24
CA LEU A 387 0.43 -7.81 -20.30
C LEU A 387 0.45 -7.05 -21.63
N ALA A 388 -0.67 -6.40 -22.00
CA ALA A 388 -0.76 -5.57 -23.20
C ALA A 388 0.20 -4.37 -23.15
N LEU A 389 0.33 -3.72 -21.98
CA LEU A 389 1.26 -2.61 -21.79
C LEU A 389 2.72 -3.07 -21.87
N ALA A 390 3.07 -4.16 -21.20
CA ALA A 390 4.41 -4.76 -21.25
C ALA A 390 4.76 -5.19 -22.68
N ARG A 391 3.80 -5.79 -23.40
CA ARG A 391 4.02 -6.17 -24.81
C ARG A 391 4.14 -4.96 -25.73
N TYR A 392 3.34 -3.91 -25.50
CA TYR A 392 3.45 -2.65 -26.21
C TYR A 392 4.85 -2.02 -26.03
N ASP A 393 5.36 -2.02 -24.80
CA ASP A 393 6.71 -1.53 -24.50
C ASP A 393 7.79 -2.35 -25.21
N ALA A 394 7.74 -3.68 -25.10
CA ALA A 394 8.68 -4.58 -25.79
C ALA A 394 8.66 -4.38 -27.31
N ARG A 395 7.48 -4.34 -27.93
CA ARG A 395 7.31 -4.15 -29.37
C ARG A 395 7.82 -2.79 -29.86
N THR A 396 7.57 -1.71 -29.10
CA THR A 396 8.09 -0.37 -29.44
C THR A 396 9.60 -0.25 -29.21
N SER A 397 10.20 -1.17 -28.45
CA SER A 397 11.65 -1.33 -28.31
C SER A 397 12.26 -2.29 -29.35
N GLY A 398 11.48 -2.76 -30.35
CA GLY A 398 11.97 -3.62 -31.42
C GLY A 398 12.02 -5.12 -31.09
N VAL A 399 11.43 -5.56 -29.98
CA VAL A 399 11.38 -6.97 -29.57
C VAL A 399 10.24 -7.68 -30.30
N GLU A 400 10.57 -8.69 -31.11
CA GLU A 400 9.58 -9.52 -31.81
C GLU A 400 8.77 -10.41 -30.86
N ALA A 401 7.60 -10.89 -31.36
CA ALA A 401 6.76 -11.81 -30.60
C ALA A 401 7.46 -13.15 -30.39
N ALA A 402 7.73 -13.54 -29.15
CA ALA A 402 8.47 -14.76 -28.83
C ALA A 402 7.58 -15.99 -28.58
N ASN A 403 6.28 -15.77 -28.30
CA ASN A 403 5.35 -16.84 -27.93
C ASN A 403 3.93 -16.56 -28.45
N PRO A 404 3.01 -17.56 -28.44
CA PRO A 404 1.64 -17.38 -28.92
C PRO A 404 0.85 -16.28 -28.20
N VAL A 405 1.15 -16.01 -26.91
CA VAL A 405 0.48 -14.96 -26.15
C VAL A 405 0.87 -13.60 -26.71
N ASP A 406 2.15 -13.37 -27.04
CA ASP A 406 2.62 -12.13 -27.66
C ASP A 406 1.93 -11.87 -28.99
N VAL A 407 1.78 -12.91 -29.83
CA VAL A 407 1.08 -12.81 -31.12
C VAL A 407 -0.38 -12.40 -30.92
N VAL A 408 -1.09 -12.99 -29.96
CA VAL A 408 -2.47 -12.64 -29.64
C VAL A 408 -2.56 -11.20 -29.12
N LEU A 409 -1.64 -10.79 -28.25
CA LEU A 409 -1.58 -9.42 -27.72
C LEU A 409 -1.30 -8.42 -28.86
N ASP A 410 -0.39 -8.72 -29.76
CA ASP A 410 -0.06 -7.86 -30.92
C ASP A 410 -1.26 -7.68 -31.86
N ALA A 411 -2.02 -8.76 -32.10
CA ALA A 411 -3.20 -8.72 -32.94
C ALA A 411 -4.35 -7.89 -32.34
N HIS A 412 -4.56 -7.99 -31.01
CA HIS A 412 -5.70 -7.32 -30.35
C HIS A 412 -5.33 -5.94 -29.79
N PHE A 413 -4.09 -5.72 -29.36
CA PHE A 413 -3.61 -4.49 -28.72
C PHE A 413 -2.45 -3.89 -29.53
N TYR A 414 -2.70 -3.60 -30.81
CA TYR A 414 -1.72 -2.98 -31.72
C TYR A 414 -1.41 -1.53 -31.30
N ASN A 415 -0.29 -0.97 -31.78
CA ASN A 415 0.24 0.33 -31.33
C ASN A 415 -0.79 1.45 -31.33
N ALA A 416 -1.51 1.69 -32.42
CA ALA A 416 -2.49 2.76 -32.51
C ALA A 416 -3.66 2.58 -31.50
N ARG A 417 -3.98 1.36 -31.11
CA ARG A 417 -4.97 1.09 -30.05
C ARG A 417 -4.39 1.42 -28.67
N MET A 418 -3.16 1.01 -28.40
CA MET A 418 -2.48 1.29 -27.13
C MET A 418 -2.25 2.80 -26.92
N GLU A 419 -1.83 3.51 -27.96
CA GLU A 419 -1.67 4.98 -27.92
C GLU A 419 -3.00 5.71 -27.64
N ARG A 420 -4.11 5.17 -28.13
CA ARG A 420 -5.45 5.71 -27.83
C ARG A 420 -5.88 5.44 -26.38
N ILE A 421 -5.54 4.27 -25.84
CA ILE A 421 -5.86 3.90 -24.46
C ILE A 421 -4.96 4.66 -23.48
N TYR A 422 -3.66 4.76 -23.78
CA TYR A 422 -2.63 5.36 -22.92
C TYR A 422 -1.94 6.55 -23.60
N PRO A 423 -2.67 7.65 -23.89
CA PRO A 423 -2.12 8.75 -24.69
C PRO A 423 -0.98 9.50 -24.00
N ASN A 424 -0.86 9.38 -22.68
CA ASN A 424 0.18 10.06 -21.89
C ASN A 424 1.31 9.13 -21.43
N ALA A 425 1.33 7.87 -21.88
CA ALA A 425 2.40 6.97 -21.55
C ALA A 425 3.74 7.46 -22.14
N LYS A 426 4.69 7.81 -21.27
CA LYS A 426 6.04 8.23 -21.67
C LYS A 426 7.04 7.18 -21.19
N LYS A 427 7.88 6.68 -22.09
CA LYS A 427 9.02 5.85 -21.72
C LYS A 427 10.04 6.68 -20.96
N VAL A 428 10.52 6.14 -19.87
CA VAL A 428 11.67 6.70 -19.17
C VAL A 428 12.92 6.15 -19.85
N SER A 429 13.68 7.05 -20.49
CA SER A 429 14.98 6.69 -21.04
C SER A 429 15.93 6.35 -19.89
N SER A 430 16.32 5.11 -19.80
CA SER A 430 17.34 4.61 -18.87
C SER A 430 18.70 5.27 -19.11
#